data_07711d7c07544da6b394f642302ca79e
#
_entry.id   07711d7c07544da6b394f642302ca79e
#
_cell.length_a   1.000
_cell.length_b   1.000
_cell.length_c   1.000
_cell.angle_alpha   90.00
_cell.angle_beta   90.00
_cell.angle_gamma   90.00
#
_symmetry.space_group_name_H-M   'P 1'
#
loop_
_entity.id
_entity.type
_entity.pdbx_description
1 polymer ?
#
loop_
_entity_poly.entity_id
_entity_poly.type
_entity_poly.pdbx_seq_one_letter_code
_entity_poly.pdbx_strand_id
1 'polypeptide(L)'
;MTRAGPDGEERPVDLRLAGPALAAWAGAAGAGLADLAPAVLLIAGMLLGAALVCAAALVRRPRVWRPAATGLAVLACLAAGVLTAGVTTHARIHGPFSDLGATRAVATVEGKITGDPRISRGGGTQLVVVPVRVERLRAGGREFRLRQPVLVLATATGWAGLLPSQRVRAEGNLAPPRAADTVAAVLFVRLPPVVVGGPSAVQAVAAHLRQGLRDAVSGLDASPRGLLPGLVVGDTSDLDESLKDDFRVAGMSHLVAVSGANCAIVIAAATLLVRRSRLGPWLQAGWVALALSCFVILAR
;
A
#
# COMPACT_ATOMS: atom_id res chain seq x y z
N MET A 1 26.45 -1.49 12.62
CA MET A 1 25.62 -0.72 13.58
C MET A 1 25.46 -1.57 14.82
N THR A 2 26.13 -1.22 15.91
CA THR A 2 26.16 -1.93 17.19
C THR A 2 25.19 -1.25 18.17
N ARG A 3 24.40 -2.01 18.89
CA ARG A 3 23.56 -1.51 20.01
C ARG A 3 24.28 -1.82 21.32
N ALA A 4 24.56 -0.82 22.11
CA ALA A 4 25.08 -0.97 23.46
C ALA A 4 24.03 -1.60 24.38
N GLY A 5 24.38 -2.69 25.07
CA GLY A 5 23.61 -3.30 26.16
C GLY A 5 23.93 -2.64 27.49
N PRO A 6 23.18 -2.94 28.58
CA PRO A 6 23.37 -2.33 29.88
C PRO A 6 24.78 -2.58 30.51
N ASP A 7 25.53 -3.52 29.98
CA ASP A 7 26.88 -3.87 30.49
C ASP A 7 28.03 -3.41 29.56
N GLY A 8 27.75 -2.51 28.59
CA GLY A 8 28.78 -1.98 27.70
C GLY A 8 29.29 -2.97 26.63
N GLU A 9 28.80 -4.21 26.58
CA GLU A 9 29.14 -5.18 25.54
C GLU A 9 28.33 -4.90 24.27
N GLU A 10 29.02 -4.55 23.19
CA GLU A 10 28.46 -4.40 21.85
C GLU A 10 27.97 -5.77 21.35
N ARG A 11 26.65 -5.98 21.40
CA ARG A 11 26.03 -7.21 20.81
C ARG A 11 26.06 -7.10 19.31
N PRO A 12 26.59 -8.11 18.59
CA PRO A 12 26.56 -8.13 17.14
C PRO A 12 25.12 -8.08 16.65
N VAL A 13 24.86 -7.27 15.61
CA VAL A 13 23.53 -7.16 14.98
C VAL A 13 23.14 -8.53 14.42
N ASP A 14 21.98 -9.02 14.81
CA ASP A 14 21.44 -10.28 14.26
C ASP A 14 20.98 -10.10 12.81
N LEU A 15 21.81 -10.53 11.86
CA LEU A 15 21.57 -10.43 10.42
C LEU A 15 20.93 -11.69 9.82
N ARG A 16 20.41 -12.61 10.63
CA ARG A 16 19.87 -13.90 10.14
C ARG A 16 18.72 -13.74 9.15
N LEU A 17 17.95 -12.68 9.28
CA LEU A 17 16.82 -12.37 8.37
C LEU A 17 17.23 -11.51 7.16
N ALA A 18 18.45 -10.96 7.13
CA ALA A 18 18.88 -10.11 6.03
C ALA A 18 18.91 -10.86 4.68
N GLY A 19 19.44 -12.08 4.68
CA GLY A 19 19.47 -12.95 3.48
C GLY A 19 18.07 -13.23 2.90
N PRO A 20 17.13 -13.79 3.67
CA PRO A 20 15.75 -14.00 3.22
C PRO A 20 15.06 -12.72 2.76
N ALA A 21 15.24 -11.59 3.45
CA ALA A 21 14.64 -10.30 3.09
C ALA A 21 15.17 -9.78 1.75
N LEU A 22 16.49 -9.80 1.55
CA LEU A 22 17.13 -9.43 0.28
C LEU A 22 16.69 -10.34 -0.87
N ALA A 23 16.54 -11.63 -0.63
CA ALA A 23 16.07 -12.58 -1.62
C ALA A 23 14.62 -12.31 -2.04
N ALA A 24 13.73 -12.05 -1.09
CA ALA A 24 12.35 -11.66 -1.37
C ALA A 24 12.28 -10.37 -2.20
N TRP A 25 13.07 -9.37 -1.81
CA TRP A 25 13.15 -8.10 -2.53
C TRP A 25 13.70 -8.26 -3.95
N ALA A 26 14.79 -8.98 -4.10
CA ALA A 26 15.40 -9.22 -5.42
C ALA A 26 14.47 -10.00 -6.36
N GLY A 27 13.79 -11.03 -5.82
CA GLY A 27 12.78 -11.79 -6.57
C GLY A 27 11.60 -10.94 -7.01
N ALA A 28 11.08 -10.09 -6.12
CA ALA A 28 9.97 -9.20 -6.43
C ALA A 28 10.39 -8.09 -7.42
N ALA A 29 11.56 -7.49 -7.25
CA ALA A 29 12.10 -6.46 -8.14
C ALA A 29 12.33 -7.01 -9.55
N GLY A 30 13.00 -8.15 -9.68
CA GLY A 30 13.24 -8.77 -10.97
C GLY A 30 11.96 -9.17 -11.70
N ALA A 31 11.01 -9.79 -11.01
CA ALA A 31 9.72 -10.16 -11.58
C ALA A 31 8.79 -8.97 -11.86
N GLY A 32 8.95 -7.85 -11.13
CA GLY A 32 8.20 -6.63 -11.36
C GLY A 32 8.65 -5.84 -12.61
N LEU A 33 9.92 -5.99 -12.99
CA LEU A 33 10.53 -5.31 -14.15
C LEU A 33 10.41 -6.13 -15.45
N ALA A 34 10.16 -7.42 -15.37
CA ALA A 34 10.10 -8.32 -16.51
C ALA A 34 8.72 -8.98 -16.63
N ASP A 35 8.25 -9.13 -17.88
CA ASP A 35 7.10 -9.99 -18.17
C ASP A 35 7.58 -11.44 -18.20
N LEU A 36 7.41 -12.12 -17.08
CA LEU A 36 7.84 -13.50 -16.92
C LEU A 36 6.88 -14.47 -17.61
N ALA A 37 7.42 -15.39 -18.40
CA ALA A 37 6.63 -16.46 -18.99
C ALA A 37 5.92 -17.28 -17.89
N PRO A 38 4.67 -17.76 -18.12
CA PRO A 38 3.91 -18.54 -17.15
C PRO A 38 4.68 -19.76 -16.60
N ALA A 39 5.57 -20.35 -17.41
CA ALA A 39 6.43 -21.43 -17.00
C ALA A 39 7.37 -21.05 -15.84
N VAL A 40 7.92 -19.84 -15.84
CA VAL A 40 8.79 -19.36 -14.76
C VAL A 40 7.99 -19.20 -13.46
N LEU A 41 6.75 -18.73 -13.56
CA LEU A 41 5.85 -18.62 -12.42
C LEU A 41 5.47 -19.99 -11.84
N LEU A 42 5.25 -20.98 -12.69
CA LEU A 42 5.00 -22.36 -12.27
C LEU A 42 6.22 -22.96 -11.56
N ILE A 43 7.42 -22.75 -12.13
CA ILE A 43 8.67 -23.20 -11.50
C ILE A 43 8.87 -22.54 -10.13
N ALA A 44 8.66 -21.23 -10.03
CA ALA A 44 8.74 -20.51 -8.74
C ALA A 44 7.73 -21.04 -7.72
N GLY A 45 6.49 -21.35 -8.14
CA GLY A 45 5.49 -21.98 -7.30
C GLY A 45 5.88 -23.38 -6.81
N MET A 46 6.44 -24.20 -7.70
CA MET A 46 6.95 -25.53 -7.32
C MET A 46 8.13 -25.45 -6.35
N LEU A 47 9.06 -24.54 -6.58
CA LEU A 47 10.20 -24.32 -5.68
C LEU A 47 9.74 -23.85 -4.31
N LEU A 48 8.76 -22.96 -4.25
CA LEU A 48 8.16 -22.53 -2.98
C LEU A 48 7.48 -23.70 -2.26
N GLY A 49 6.70 -24.49 -2.96
CA GLY A 49 6.06 -25.68 -2.41
C GLY A 49 7.08 -26.69 -1.87
N ALA A 50 8.12 -26.99 -2.63
CA ALA A 50 9.20 -27.87 -2.22
C ALA A 50 9.94 -27.33 -0.98
N ALA A 51 10.21 -26.03 -0.94
CA ALA A 51 10.83 -25.37 0.20
C ALA A 51 9.98 -25.49 1.47
N LEU A 52 8.67 -25.31 1.37
CA LEU A 52 7.73 -25.48 2.49
C LEU A 52 7.65 -26.90 3.01
N VAL A 53 7.63 -27.90 2.09
CA VAL A 53 7.64 -29.32 2.46
C VAL A 53 8.95 -29.70 3.16
N CYS A 54 10.09 -29.25 2.63
CA CYS A 54 11.39 -29.46 3.27
C CYS A 54 11.46 -28.78 4.65
N ALA A 55 10.94 -27.57 4.79
CA ALA A 55 10.86 -26.89 6.08
C ALA A 55 10.05 -27.69 7.11
N ALA A 56 8.88 -28.20 6.70
CA ALA A 56 8.03 -29.04 7.55
C ALA A 56 8.72 -30.36 7.95
N ALA A 57 9.50 -30.97 7.05
CA ALA A 57 10.28 -32.18 7.33
C ALA A 57 11.45 -31.92 8.29
N LEU A 58 12.13 -30.78 8.14
CA LEU A 58 13.24 -30.37 9.00
C LEU A 58 12.80 -30.03 10.43
N VAL A 59 11.60 -29.51 10.63
CA VAL A 59 11.02 -29.27 11.96
C VAL A 59 10.97 -30.57 12.79
N ARG A 60 10.84 -31.71 12.13
CA ARG A 60 10.81 -33.04 12.76
C ARG A 60 12.18 -33.63 13.11
N ARG A 61 13.31 -32.99 12.69
CA ARG A 61 14.69 -33.49 12.90
C ARG A 61 15.65 -32.38 13.36
N PRO A 62 15.74 -32.08 14.66
CA PRO A 62 16.37 -30.85 15.17
C PRO A 62 17.92 -30.75 15.07
N ARG A 63 18.64 -31.83 14.73
CA ARG A 63 20.13 -31.85 14.78
C ARG A 63 20.85 -31.29 13.54
N VAL A 64 20.19 -31.11 12.39
CA VAL A 64 20.84 -30.64 11.12
C VAL A 64 20.35 -29.21 10.77
N TRP A 65 19.74 -28.53 11.68
CA TRP A 65 18.74 -27.50 11.45
C TRP A 65 19.22 -26.13 10.99
N ARG A 66 20.31 -25.60 11.51
CA ARG A 66 20.57 -24.15 11.40
C ARG A 66 21.01 -23.67 10.00
N PRO A 67 22.01 -24.20 9.31
CA PRO A 67 22.42 -23.70 8.00
C PRO A 67 21.42 -24.07 6.89
N ALA A 68 20.83 -25.28 6.95
CA ALA A 68 19.85 -25.72 5.98
C ALA A 68 18.53 -24.90 6.04
N ALA A 69 18.10 -24.54 7.24
CA ALA A 69 16.91 -23.71 7.42
C ALA A 69 17.08 -22.29 6.84
N THR A 70 18.26 -21.67 6.99
CA THR A 70 18.52 -20.36 6.41
C THR A 70 18.53 -20.40 4.89
N GLY A 71 19.21 -21.38 4.28
CA GLY A 71 19.21 -21.54 2.83
C GLY A 71 17.80 -21.79 2.26
N LEU A 72 17.02 -22.61 2.95
CA LEU A 72 15.63 -22.89 2.57
C LEU A 72 14.74 -21.63 2.70
N ALA A 73 14.92 -20.84 3.76
CA ALA A 73 14.20 -19.58 3.94
C ALA A 73 14.53 -18.57 2.83
N VAL A 74 15.80 -18.46 2.43
CA VAL A 74 16.25 -17.61 1.32
C VAL A 74 15.55 -18.02 0.01
N LEU A 75 15.57 -19.33 -0.32
CA LEU A 75 14.94 -19.84 -1.53
C LEU A 75 13.42 -19.66 -1.52
N ALA A 76 12.77 -19.92 -0.38
CA ALA A 76 11.33 -19.71 -0.22
C ALA A 76 10.94 -18.24 -0.37
N CYS A 77 11.72 -17.34 0.21
CA CYS A 77 11.49 -15.90 0.10
C CYS A 77 11.71 -15.38 -1.32
N LEU A 78 12.76 -15.86 -2.01
CA LEU A 78 13.01 -15.54 -3.41
C LEU A 78 11.84 -16.01 -4.31
N ALA A 79 11.43 -17.26 -4.18
CA ALA A 79 10.34 -17.85 -4.94
C ALA A 79 9.00 -17.14 -4.67
N ALA A 80 8.72 -16.78 -3.42
CA ALA A 80 7.53 -16.02 -3.05
C ALA A 80 7.55 -14.62 -3.66
N GLY A 81 8.70 -13.94 -3.66
CA GLY A 81 8.88 -12.64 -4.29
C GLY A 81 8.62 -12.70 -5.80
N VAL A 82 9.24 -13.65 -6.50
CA VAL A 82 9.05 -13.87 -7.94
C VAL A 82 7.59 -14.19 -8.25
N LEU A 83 6.97 -15.09 -7.48
CA LEU A 83 5.59 -15.52 -7.74
C LEU A 83 4.60 -14.38 -7.55
N THR A 84 4.69 -13.64 -6.44
CA THR A 84 3.75 -12.57 -6.12
C THR A 84 3.86 -11.40 -7.10
N ALA A 85 5.06 -10.94 -7.39
CA ALA A 85 5.28 -9.84 -8.33
C ALA A 85 5.03 -10.30 -9.78
N GLY A 86 5.49 -11.47 -10.17
CA GLY A 86 5.33 -12.00 -11.53
C GLY A 86 3.87 -12.24 -11.90
N VAL A 87 3.07 -12.88 -11.04
CA VAL A 87 1.63 -13.09 -11.28
C VAL A 87 0.90 -11.75 -11.43
N THR A 88 1.21 -10.78 -10.56
CA THR A 88 0.57 -9.46 -10.64
C THR A 88 0.99 -8.68 -11.88
N THR A 89 2.25 -8.77 -12.32
CA THR A 89 2.76 -8.13 -13.52
C THR A 89 2.17 -8.78 -14.77
N HIS A 90 2.20 -10.11 -14.85
CA HIS A 90 1.62 -10.85 -15.97
C HIS A 90 0.12 -10.56 -16.13
N ALA A 91 -0.65 -10.59 -15.04
CA ALA A 91 -2.08 -10.26 -15.08
C ALA A 91 -2.36 -8.81 -15.50
N ARG A 92 -1.44 -7.87 -15.24
CA ARG A 92 -1.56 -6.48 -15.70
C ARG A 92 -1.28 -6.34 -17.19
N ILE A 93 -0.24 -7.00 -17.69
CA ILE A 93 0.22 -6.87 -19.08
C ILE A 93 -0.68 -7.64 -20.04
N HIS A 94 -1.16 -8.82 -19.68
CA HIS A 94 -1.96 -9.72 -20.53
C HIS A 94 -3.45 -9.76 -20.15
N GLY A 95 -3.90 -8.85 -19.29
CA GLY A 95 -5.31 -8.77 -18.90
C GLY A 95 -6.16 -7.97 -19.89
N PRO A 96 -7.50 -8.04 -19.78
CA PRO A 96 -8.42 -7.31 -20.67
C PRO A 96 -8.21 -5.80 -20.67
N PHE A 97 -7.56 -5.24 -19.65
CA PHE A 97 -7.21 -3.83 -19.60
C PHE A 97 -6.13 -3.44 -20.60
N SER A 98 -5.21 -4.34 -20.92
CA SER A 98 -4.14 -4.08 -21.90
C SER A 98 -4.73 -3.80 -23.28
N ASP A 99 -5.57 -4.70 -23.78
CA ASP A 99 -6.18 -4.61 -25.12
C ASP A 99 -7.15 -3.41 -25.22
N LEU A 100 -8.02 -3.26 -24.20
CA LEU A 100 -8.98 -2.17 -24.14
C LEU A 100 -8.32 -0.81 -23.92
N GLY A 101 -7.22 -0.76 -23.19
CA GLY A 101 -6.42 0.45 -23.00
C GLY A 101 -5.71 0.90 -24.26
N ALA A 102 -5.14 -0.03 -25.03
CA ALA A 102 -4.49 0.24 -26.31
C ALA A 102 -5.47 0.83 -27.33
N THR A 103 -6.72 0.36 -27.37
CA THR A 103 -7.77 0.86 -28.25
C THR A 103 -8.51 2.08 -27.71
N ARG A 104 -8.14 2.58 -26.52
CA ARG A 104 -8.84 3.67 -25.83
C ARG A 104 -10.37 3.43 -25.72
N ALA A 105 -10.75 2.19 -25.49
CA ALA A 105 -12.15 1.79 -25.43
C ALA A 105 -12.91 2.52 -24.32
N VAL A 106 -14.18 2.85 -24.59
CA VAL A 106 -15.12 3.29 -23.56
C VAL A 106 -15.49 2.09 -22.70
N ALA A 107 -15.36 2.23 -21.40
CA ALA A 107 -15.64 1.16 -20.45
C ALA A 107 -16.36 1.69 -19.21
N THR A 108 -17.26 0.85 -18.69
CA THR A 108 -17.85 1.03 -17.37
C THR A 108 -17.10 0.15 -16.39
N VAL A 109 -16.55 0.74 -15.36
CA VAL A 109 -15.88 0.03 -14.26
C VAL A 109 -16.72 0.10 -12.99
N GLU A 110 -16.76 -1.00 -12.25
CA GLU A 110 -17.28 -1.03 -10.89
C GLU A 110 -16.20 -1.60 -9.99
N GLY A 111 -15.90 -0.88 -8.93
CA GLY A 111 -14.80 -1.26 -8.05
C GLY A 111 -14.81 -0.55 -6.73
N LYS A 112 -13.80 -0.87 -5.92
CA LYS A 112 -13.62 -0.36 -4.57
C LYS A 112 -12.46 0.63 -4.54
N ILE A 113 -12.68 1.80 -3.95
CA ILE A 113 -11.63 2.80 -3.73
C ILE A 113 -10.62 2.22 -2.75
N THR A 114 -9.34 2.26 -3.09
CA THR A 114 -8.25 1.66 -2.31
C THR A 114 -7.40 2.68 -1.56
N GLY A 115 -7.48 3.95 -1.93
CA GLY A 115 -6.76 5.04 -1.28
C GLY A 115 -7.52 6.33 -1.39
N ASP A 116 -7.04 7.36 -0.70
CA ASP A 116 -7.70 8.66 -0.70
C ASP A 116 -7.57 9.34 -2.07
N PRO A 117 -8.64 10.01 -2.55
CA PRO A 117 -8.57 10.86 -3.73
C PRO A 117 -7.56 11.98 -3.55
N ARG A 118 -6.74 12.22 -4.57
CA ARG A 118 -5.73 13.28 -4.57
C ARG A 118 -6.03 14.28 -5.67
N ILE A 119 -5.98 15.57 -5.35
CA ILE A 119 -6.12 16.63 -6.34
C ILE A 119 -4.74 16.87 -6.95
N SER A 120 -4.64 16.70 -8.27
CA SER A 120 -3.45 17.02 -9.04
C SER A 120 -3.71 18.23 -9.92
N ARG A 121 -2.86 19.25 -9.79
CA ARG A 121 -2.88 20.45 -10.63
C ARG A 121 -1.80 20.32 -11.68
N GLY A 122 -2.18 19.97 -12.90
CA GLY A 122 -1.27 19.85 -14.03
C GLY A 122 -1.89 20.45 -15.29
N GLY A 123 -1.15 21.28 -16.04
CA GLY A 123 -1.60 21.81 -17.32
C GLY A 123 -2.86 22.69 -17.29
N GLY A 124 -3.12 23.42 -16.20
CA GLY A 124 -4.28 24.34 -16.09
C GLY A 124 -5.61 23.67 -15.76
N THR A 125 -5.68 22.34 -15.69
CA THR A 125 -6.89 21.60 -15.33
C THR A 125 -6.69 20.88 -14.00
N GLN A 126 -7.66 21.06 -13.08
CA GLN A 126 -7.68 20.34 -11.82
C GLN A 126 -8.21 18.92 -12.05
N LEU A 127 -7.37 17.93 -11.82
CA LEU A 127 -7.72 16.51 -11.93
C LEU A 127 -7.78 15.87 -10.54
N VAL A 128 -8.77 15.04 -10.32
CA VAL A 128 -8.85 14.19 -9.13
C VAL A 128 -8.35 12.80 -9.50
N VAL A 129 -7.31 12.36 -8.83
CA VAL A 129 -6.68 11.05 -9.01
C VAL A 129 -7.20 10.11 -7.94
N VAL A 130 -7.92 9.05 -8.34
CA VAL A 130 -8.56 8.09 -7.44
C VAL A 130 -8.08 6.68 -7.72
N PRO A 131 -7.36 6.04 -6.80
CA PRO A 131 -6.97 4.64 -6.96
C PRO A 131 -8.18 3.72 -6.68
N VAL A 132 -8.54 2.91 -7.67
CA VAL A 132 -9.69 2.01 -7.61
C VAL A 132 -9.24 0.58 -7.90
N ARG A 133 -9.65 -0.38 -7.08
CA ARG A 133 -9.56 -1.80 -7.41
C ARG A 133 -10.83 -2.22 -8.13
N VAL A 134 -10.74 -2.37 -9.43
CA VAL A 134 -11.87 -2.76 -10.28
C VAL A 134 -12.20 -4.23 -10.04
N GLU A 135 -13.49 -4.51 -9.82
CA GLU A 135 -14.04 -5.86 -9.62
C GLU A 135 -14.86 -6.31 -10.83
N ARG A 136 -15.46 -5.35 -11.54
CA ARG A 136 -16.21 -5.59 -12.79
C ARG A 136 -15.82 -4.55 -13.84
N LEU A 137 -15.62 -5.02 -15.04
CA LEU A 137 -15.31 -4.20 -16.22
C LEU A 137 -16.30 -4.58 -17.32
N ARG A 138 -17.00 -3.58 -17.87
CA ARG A 138 -17.87 -3.75 -19.04
C ARG A 138 -17.34 -2.89 -20.16
N ALA A 139 -17.05 -3.52 -21.29
CA ALA A 139 -16.60 -2.85 -22.51
C ALA A 139 -16.99 -3.67 -23.73
N GLY A 140 -17.44 -3.01 -24.81
CA GLY A 140 -17.78 -3.67 -26.06
C GLY A 140 -18.84 -4.79 -25.91
N GLY A 141 -19.81 -4.63 -25.02
CA GLY A 141 -20.85 -5.64 -24.74
C GLY A 141 -20.39 -6.85 -23.92
N ARG A 142 -19.13 -6.91 -23.52
CA ARG A 142 -18.57 -7.98 -22.69
C ARG A 142 -18.43 -7.52 -21.24
N GLU A 143 -18.65 -8.44 -20.29
CA GLU A 143 -18.43 -8.22 -18.87
C GLU A 143 -17.30 -9.12 -18.37
N PHE A 144 -16.32 -8.52 -17.71
CA PHE A 144 -15.19 -9.20 -17.11
C PHE A 144 -15.24 -9.04 -15.59
N ARG A 145 -15.07 -10.14 -14.85
CA ARG A 145 -14.87 -10.13 -13.41
C ARG A 145 -13.38 -10.31 -13.12
N LEU A 146 -12.80 -9.32 -12.46
CA LEU A 146 -11.36 -9.26 -12.25
C LEU A 146 -11.06 -8.45 -10.99
N ARG A 147 -9.83 -8.52 -10.51
CA ARG A 147 -9.39 -7.69 -9.37
C ARG A 147 -8.07 -7.03 -9.74
N GLN A 148 -8.17 -5.88 -10.40
CA GLN A 148 -6.97 -5.16 -10.84
C GLN A 148 -7.00 -3.71 -10.39
N PRO A 149 -5.82 -3.12 -10.03
CA PRO A 149 -5.72 -1.72 -9.70
C PRO A 149 -5.83 -0.87 -10.97
N VAL A 150 -6.72 0.12 -10.94
CA VAL A 150 -6.91 1.10 -12.01
C VAL A 150 -6.84 2.49 -11.40
N LEU A 151 -6.19 3.40 -12.07
CA LEU A 151 -6.13 4.80 -11.68
C LEU A 151 -7.25 5.57 -12.42
N VAL A 152 -8.18 6.12 -11.67
CA VAL A 152 -9.24 6.98 -12.23
C VAL A 152 -8.74 8.42 -12.19
N LEU A 153 -8.73 9.07 -13.35
CA LEU A 153 -8.46 10.49 -13.52
C LEU A 153 -9.77 11.19 -13.86
N ALA A 154 -10.31 11.92 -12.90
CA ALA A 154 -11.62 12.56 -13.02
C ALA A 154 -11.50 14.09 -13.05
N THR A 155 -12.28 14.72 -13.91
CA THR A 155 -12.42 16.19 -13.99
C THR A 155 -13.68 16.70 -13.30
N ALA A 156 -14.62 15.81 -12.96
CA ALA A 156 -15.91 16.16 -12.41
C ALA A 156 -15.90 16.29 -10.88
N THR A 157 -16.84 17.09 -10.39
CA THR A 157 -17.16 17.21 -8.97
C THR A 157 -17.64 15.88 -8.37
N GLY A 158 -17.50 15.71 -7.06
CA GLY A 158 -17.95 14.51 -6.35
C GLY A 158 -16.89 13.41 -6.19
N TRP A 159 -15.76 13.49 -6.91
CA TRP A 159 -14.68 12.52 -6.77
C TRP A 159 -13.74 12.78 -5.58
N ALA A 160 -13.54 14.05 -5.24
CA ALA A 160 -12.62 14.44 -4.16
C ALA A 160 -13.11 14.06 -2.75
N GLY A 161 -14.42 13.98 -2.54
CA GLY A 161 -15.03 13.63 -1.25
C GLY A 161 -15.20 12.14 -0.99
N LEU A 162 -14.75 11.28 -1.91
CA LEU A 162 -14.88 9.84 -1.75
C LEU A 162 -13.88 9.31 -0.73
N LEU A 163 -14.29 8.25 -0.02
CA LEU A 163 -13.49 7.60 1.01
C LEU A 163 -12.96 6.24 0.56
N PRO A 164 -11.81 5.80 1.05
CA PRO A 164 -11.36 4.44 0.86
C PRO A 164 -12.43 3.44 1.28
N SER A 165 -12.46 2.30 0.63
CA SER A 165 -13.45 1.24 0.78
C SER A 165 -14.83 1.50 0.20
N GLN A 166 -15.18 2.71 -0.22
CA GLN A 166 -16.42 2.95 -0.95
C GLN A 166 -16.43 2.20 -2.28
N ARG A 167 -17.60 1.73 -2.66
CA ARG A 167 -17.80 1.09 -3.96
C ARG A 167 -18.41 2.08 -4.92
N VAL A 168 -17.75 2.25 -6.06
CA VAL A 168 -18.16 3.21 -7.10
C VAL A 168 -18.28 2.54 -8.45
N ARG A 169 -19.17 3.10 -9.28
CA ARG A 169 -19.28 2.80 -10.70
C ARG A 169 -18.96 4.07 -11.47
N ALA A 170 -18.16 3.92 -12.51
CA ALA A 170 -17.78 5.02 -13.39
C ALA A 170 -17.67 4.56 -14.82
N GLU A 171 -17.96 5.47 -15.75
CA GLU A 171 -17.79 5.27 -17.18
C GLU A 171 -16.77 6.27 -17.71
N GLY A 172 -15.89 5.79 -18.58
CA GLY A 172 -14.84 6.63 -19.13
C GLY A 172 -14.00 5.92 -20.19
N ASN A 173 -13.01 6.62 -20.69
CA ASN A 173 -12.07 6.11 -21.68
C ASN A 173 -10.88 5.45 -20.97
N LEU A 174 -10.61 4.20 -21.32
CA LEU A 174 -9.42 3.50 -20.86
C LEU A 174 -8.18 4.01 -21.62
N ALA A 175 -7.06 4.04 -20.92
CA ALA A 175 -5.75 4.28 -21.51
C ALA A 175 -4.71 3.35 -20.88
N PRO A 176 -3.60 3.05 -21.59
CA PRO A 176 -2.52 2.27 -21.03
C PRO A 176 -1.86 3.06 -19.87
N PRO A 177 -1.37 2.37 -18.84
CA PRO A 177 -0.63 2.99 -17.77
C PRO A 177 0.72 3.52 -18.29
N ARG A 178 1.35 4.44 -17.56
CA ARG A 178 2.73 4.80 -17.81
C ARG A 178 3.66 3.65 -17.42
N ALA A 179 4.84 3.59 -18.02
CA ALA A 179 5.78 2.49 -17.80
C ALA A 179 6.16 2.27 -16.31
N ALA A 180 6.15 3.33 -15.51
CA ALA A 180 6.45 3.26 -14.07
C ALA A 180 5.23 2.99 -13.18
N ASP A 181 4.00 3.00 -13.73
CA ASP A 181 2.79 2.84 -12.94
C ASP A 181 2.55 1.37 -12.57
N THR A 182 2.17 1.15 -11.33
CA THR A 182 1.82 -0.19 -10.82
C THR A 182 0.35 -0.56 -11.04
N VAL A 183 -0.36 0.17 -11.90
CA VAL A 183 -1.78 -0.05 -12.21
C VAL A 183 -1.94 -0.78 -13.55
N ALA A 184 -3.09 -1.42 -13.75
CA ALA A 184 -3.40 -2.15 -14.98
C ALA A 184 -3.85 -1.23 -16.12
N ALA A 185 -4.49 -0.11 -15.78
CA ALA A 185 -4.96 0.90 -16.73
C ALA A 185 -5.20 2.23 -16.02
N VAL A 186 -5.35 3.28 -16.84
CA VAL A 186 -5.86 4.58 -16.43
C VAL A 186 -7.24 4.77 -17.04
N LEU A 187 -8.21 5.22 -16.24
CA LEU A 187 -9.57 5.53 -16.70
C LEU A 187 -9.80 7.03 -16.61
N PHE A 188 -10.03 7.66 -17.75
CA PHE A 188 -10.39 9.08 -17.82
C PHE A 188 -11.91 9.24 -17.72
N VAL A 189 -12.36 9.92 -16.66
CA VAL A 189 -13.78 10.10 -16.35
C VAL A 189 -14.13 11.57 -16.36
N ARG A 190 -15.24 11.92 -17.01
CA ARG A 190 -15.77 13.29 -17.07
C ARG A 190 -17.04 13.47 -16.24
N LEU A 191 -17.71 12.38 -15.90
CA LEU A 191 -18.94 12.38 -15.13
C LEU A 191 -18.68 12.16 -13.63
N PRO A 192 -19.59 12.61 -12.76
CA PRO A 192 -19.51 12.30 -11.34
C PRO A 192 -19.63 10.79 -11.09
N PRO A 193 -19.08 10.27 -9.99
CA PRO A 193 -19.15 8.86 -9.66
C PRO A 193 -20.56 8.44 -9.25
N VAL A 194 -20.98 7.25 -9.64
CA VAL A 194 -22.16 6.61 -9.07
C VAL A 194 -21.71 5.79 -7.86
N VAL A 195 -22.06 6.24 -6.66
CA VAL A 195 -21.74 5.51 -5.43
C VAL A 195 -22.69 4.34 -5.27
N VAL A 196 -22.15 3.13 -5.31
CA VAL A 196 -22.91 1.86 -5.21
C VAL A 196 -22.93 1.34 -3.78
N GLY A 197 -21.93 1.70 -2.96
CA GLY A 197 -21.85 1.29 -1.57
C GLY A 197 -21.01 2.25 -0.71
N GLY A 198 -21.41 2.40 0.55
CA GLY A 198 -20.72 3.25 1.52
C GLY A 198 -19.35 2.74 1.92
N PRO A 199 -18.57 3.56 2.66
CA PRO A 199 -17.29 3.16 3.23
C PRO A 199 -17.51 2.12 4.32
N SER A 200 -16.47 1.32 4.62
CA SER A 200 -16.49 0.45 5.80
C SER A 200 -16.56 1.28 7.09
N ALA A 201 -17.14 0.73 8.16
CA ALA A 201 -17.24 1.40 9.45
C ALA A 201 -15.87 1.93 9.93
N VAL A 202 -14.81 1.14 9.73
CA VAL A 202 -13.45 1.52 10.11
C VAL A 202 -12.98 2.76 9.34
N GLN A 203 -13.22 2.81 8.03
CA GLN A 203 -12.84 3.98 7.21
C GLN A 203 -13.72 5.20 7.49
N ALA A 204 -14.99 5.00 7.81
CA ALA A 204 -15.88 6.08 8.23
C ALA A 204 -15.40 6.72 9.55
N VAL A 205 -15.03 5.90 10.55
CA VAL A 205 -14.47 6.38 11.82
C VAL A 205 -13.13 7.10 11.57
N ALA A 206 -12.24 6.53 10.78
CA ALA A 206 -10.96 7.17 10.45
C ALA A 206 -11.16 8.52 9.75
N ALA A 207 -12.10 8.61 8.81
CA ALA A 207 -12.43 9.86 8.14
C ALA A 207 -13.00 10.90 9.12
N HIS A 208 -13.87 10.49 10.05
CA HIS A 208 -14.41 11.37 11.09
C HIS A 208 -13.32 11.92 12.01
N LEU A 209 -12.38 11.05 12.43
CA LEU A 209 -11.25 11.48 13.28
C LEU A 209 -10.32 12.45 12.54
N ARG A 210 -10.02 12.20 11.26
CA ARG A 210 -9.23 13.11 10.43
C ARG A 210 -9.94 14.47 10.25
N GLN A 211 -11.27 14.44 10.06
CA GLN A 211 -12.04 15.67 9.99
C GLN A 211 -11.99 16.44 11.31
N GLY A 212 -12.19 15.75 12.45
CA GLY A 212 -12.07 16.38 13.77
C GLY A 212 -10.69 17.02 14.01
N LEU A 213 -9.61 16.41 13.50
CA LEU A 213 -8.28 17.00 13.56
C LEU A 213 -8.19 18.30 12.73
N ARG A 214 -8.73 18.29 11.48
CA ARG A 214 -8.78 19.50 10.64
C ARG A 214 -9.60 20.62 11.29
N ASP A 215 -10.75 20.27 11.86
CA ASP A 215 -11.61 21.23 12.55
C ASP A 215 -10.90 21.85 13.77
N ALA A 216 -10.16 21.04 14.53
CA ALA A 216 -9.39 21.50 15.70
C ALA A 216 -8.28 22.49 15.33
N VAL A 217 -7.68 22.37 14.14
CA VAL A 217 -6.62 23.28 13.67
C VAL A 217 -7.13 24.40 12.77
N SER A 218 -8.44 24.46 12.50
CA SER A 218 -9.05 25.42 11.56
C SER A 218 -8.84 26.90 11.95
N GLY A 219 -8.69 27.18 13.25
CA GLY A 219 -8.41 28.52 13.78
C GLY A 219 -6.95 28.96 13.69
N LEU A 220 -6.04 28.11 13.22
CA LEU A 220 -4.63 28.45 13.06
C LEU A 220 -4.36 29.14 11.73
N ASP A 221 -3.19 29.80 11.63
CA ASP A 221 -2.70 30.36 10.38
C ASP A 221 -2.54 29.28 9.29
N ALA A 222 -2.51 29.70 8.03
CA ALA A 222 -2.54 28.80 6.88
C ALA A 222 -1.44 27.72 6.92
N SER A 223 -0.20 28.09 7.26
CA SER A 223 0.93 27.13 7.27
C SER A 223 0.79 26.07 8.37
N PRO A 224 0.61 26.40 9.67
CA PRO A 224 0.43 25.37 10.69
C PRO A 224 -0.86 24.57 10.52
N ARG A 225 -1.95 25.18 10.02
CA ARG A 225 -3.22 24.50 9.73
C ARG A 225 -3.06 23.36 8.71
N GLY A 226 -2.30 23.57 7.64
CA GLY A 226 -2.02 22.54 6.64
C GLY A 226 -0.95 21.55 7.09
N LEU A 227 0.05 22.01 7.85
CA LEU A 227 1.19 21.19 8.24
C LEU A 227 0.87 20.18 9.36
N LEU A 228 0.10 20.57 10.38
CA LEU A 228 -0.16 19.73 11.54
C LEU A 228 -0.85 18.40 11.18
N PRO A 229 -1.94 18.37 10.37
CA PRO A 229 -2.53 17.12 9.92
C PRO A 229 -1.56 16.28 9.09
N GLY A 230 -0.71 16.92 8.27
CA GLY A 230 0.35 16.25 7.51
C GLY A 230 1.33 15.52 8.41
N LEU A 231 1.86 16.18 9.43
CA LEU A 231 2.83 15.61 10.37
C LEU A 231 2.23 14.51 11.25
N VAL A 232 0.97 14.64 11.67
CA VAL A 232 0.34 13.70 12.61
C VAL A 232 -0.19 12.45 11.90
N VAL A 233 -0.96 12.63 10.83
CA VAL A 233 -1.67 11.54 10.12
C VAL A 233 -1.36 11.46 8.63
N GLY A 234 -0.40 12.23 8.13
CA GLY A 234 -0.03 12.27 6.72
C GLY A 234 -1.06 12.97 5.82
N ASP A 235 -2.02 13.69 6.41
CA ASP A 235 -3.05 14.40 5.64
C ASP A 235 -2.52 15.75 5.14
N THR A 236 -2.07 15.77 3.89
CA THR A 236 -1.53 16.97 3.22
C THR A 236 -2.55 17.65 2.34
N SER A 237 -3.85 17.40 2.52
CA SER A 237 -4.93 17.92 1.66
C SER A 237 -4.96 19.46 1.67
N ASP A 238 -4.75 20.06 2.85
CA ASP A 238 -4.80 21.51 3.07
C ASP A 238 -3.41 22.16 3.11
N LEU A 239 -2.35 21.40 2.79
CA LEU A 239 -1.00 21.93 2.73
C LEU A 239 -0.81 22.75 1.46
N ASP A 240 -0.32 24.00 1.62
CA ASP A 240 -0.03 24.88 0.49
C ASP A 240 1.00 24.27 -0.47
N GLU A 241 0.79 24.46 -1.77
CA GLU A 241 1.65 23.91 -2.81
C GLU A 241 3.07 24.49 -2.74
N SER A 242 3.20 25.79 -2.42
CA SER A 242 4.51 26.43 -2.22
C SER A 242 5.28 25.76 -1.07
N LEU A 243 4.59 25.46 0.03
CA LEU A 243 5.19 24.80 1.17
C LEU A 243 5.56 23.34 0.86
N LYS A 244 4.76 22.62 0.03
CA LYS A 244 5.12 21.29 -0.45
C LYS A 244 6.39 21.31 -1.30
N ASP A 245 6.54 22.32 -2.15
CA ASP A 245 7.73 22.47 -2.97
C ASP A 245 8.96 22.84 -2.13
N ASP A 246 8.81 23.69 -1.12
CA ASP A 246 9.88 23.98 -0.16
C ASP A 246 10.34 22.71 0.59
N PHE A 247 9.40 21.88 1.05
CA PHE A 247 9.74 20.58 1.66
C PHE A 247 10.44 19.64 0.68
N ARG A 248 10.06 19.69 -0.60
CA ARG A 248 10.71 18.87 -1.65
C ARG A 248 12.13 19.34 -1.94
N VAL A 249 12.34 20.64 -2.09
CA VAL A 249 13.66 21.24 -2.30
C VAL A 249 14.58 21.02 -1.13
N ALA A 250 14.06 21.12 0.10
CA ALA A 250 14.81 20.85 1.33
C ALA A 250 15.07 19.34 1.58
N GLY A 251 14.55 18.44 0.73
CA GLY A 251 14.67 16.99 0.94
C GLY A 251 13.87 16.45 2.12
N MET A 252 12.95 17.26 2.66
CA MET A 252 12.15 16.94 3.87
C MET A 252 10.75 16.41 3.55
N SER A 253 10.45 16.04 2.31
CA SER A 253 9.14 15.49 1.92
C SER A 253 8.72 14.27 2.74
N HIS A 254 9.68 13.52 3.29
CA HIS A 254 9.42 12.38 4.17
C HIS A 254 8.83 12.76 5.53
N LEU A 255 8.92 14.00 5.96
CA LEU A 255 8.35 14.48 7.24
C LEU A 255 6.83 14.67 7.15
N VAL A 256 6.31 15.05 5.98
CA VAL A 256 4.85 15.19 5.72
C VAL A 256 4.21 13.87 5.28
N ALA A 257 4.99 12.83 5.05
CA ALA A 257 4.51 11.47 4.95
C ALA A 257 4.57 10.81 6.34
N VAL A 258 3.69 9.83 6.57
CA VAL A 258 3.75 9.07 7.84
C VAL A 258 5.11 8.44 8.00
N SER A 259 5.88 8.94 8.97
CA SER A 259 7.25 8.50 9.20
C SER A 259 7.31 7.30 10.15
N GLY A 260 8.40 6.53 10.05
CA GLY A 260 8.68 5.47 11.03
C GLY A 260 8.77 5.99 12.47
N ALA A 261 9.13 7.27 12.67
CA ALA A 261 9.16 7.92 13.96
C ALA A 261 7.75 8.02 14.58
N ASN A 262 6.71 8.34 13.79
CA ASN A 262 5.33 8.37 14.26
C ASN A 262 4.86 6.98 14.72
N CYS A 263 5.20 5.94 13.96
CA CYS A 263 4.94 4.55 14.37
C CYS A 263 5.68 4.20 15.67
N ALA A 264 6.93 4.62 15.82
CA ALA A 264 7.71 4.38 17.03
C ALA A 264 7.11 5.08 18.26
N ILE A 265 6.63 6.31 18.12
CA ILE A 265 5.93 7.05 19.18
C ILE A 265 4.66 6.32 19.60
N VAL A 266 3.84 5.87 18.64
CA VAL A 266 2.60 5.10 18.93
C VAL A 266 2.93 3.79 19.64
N ILE A 267 3.94 3.04 19.17
CA ILE A 267 4.39 1.81 19.81
C ILE A 267 4.88 2.08 21.25
N ALA A 268 5.69 3.11 21.44
CA ALA A 268 6.21 3.48 22.76
C ALA A 268 5.08 3.86 23.72
N ALA A 269 4.16 4.74 23.29
CA ALA A 269 3.02 5.15 24.09
C ALA A 269 2.09 3.99 24.44
N ALA A 270 1.75 3.15 23.46
CA ALA A 270 0.93 1.96 23.67
C ALA A 270 1.63 0.98 24.63
N THR A 271 2.93 0.76 24.47
CA THR A 271 3.72 -0.10 25.36
C THR A 271 3.76 0.43 26.79
N LEU A 272 3.98 1.74 26.99
CA LEU A 272 3.98 2.36 28.31
C LEU A 272 2.62 2.25 29.00
N LEU A 273 1.55 2.45 28.26
CA LEU A 273 0.18 2.33 28.77
C LEU A 273 -0.14 0.89 29.20
N VAL A 274 0.19 -0.08 28.35
CA VAL A 274 -0.15 -1.49 28.58
C VAL A 274 0.77 -2.12 29.63
N ARG A 275 2.03 -1.66 29.77
CA ARG A 275 2.93 -2.16 30.85
C ARG A 275 2.38 -1.95 32.26
N ARG A 276 1.48 -0.98 32.47
CA ARG A 276 0.80 -0.78 33.75
C ARG A 276 -0.35 -1.78 34.01
N SER A 277 -0.82 -2.45 32.95
CA SER A 277 -1.81 -3.51 33.08
C SER A 277 -1.14 -4.82 33.55
N ARG A 278 -1.91 -5.65 34.28
CA ARG A 278 -1.47 -7.00 34.68
C ARG A 278 -1.71 -8.06 33.58
N LEU A 279 -1.79 -7.61 32.32
CA LEU A 279 -2.02 -8.49 31.18
C LEU A 279 -0.76 -9.34 30.89
N GLY A 280 -0.96 -10.56 30.44
CA GLY A 280 0.13 -11.43 29.99
C GLY A 280 0.83 -10.85 28.74
N PRO A 281 2.10 -11.23 28.47
CA PRO A 281 2.93 -10.63 27.43
C PRO A 281 2.32 -10.74 26.02
N TRP A 282 1.61 -11.80 25.73
CA TRP A 282 0.92 -11.98 24.44
C TRP A 282 -0.25 -11.00 24.23
N LEU A 283 -1.00 -10.72 25.31
CA LEU A 283 -2.09 -9.73 25.27
C LEU A 283 -1.53 -8.31 25.16
N GLN A 284 -0.42 -8.01 25.84
CA GLN A 284 0.28 -6.73 25.69
C GLN A 284 0.74 -6.52 24.25
N ALA A 285 1.37 -7.52 23.63
CA ALA A 285 1.79 -7.48 22.23
C ALA A 285 0.58 -7.29 21.29
N GLY A 286 -0.53 -7.96 21.55
CA GLY A 286 -1.78 -7.81 20.80
C GLY A 286 -2.34 -6.39 20.85
N TRP A 287 -2.33 -5.75 22.02
CA TRP A 287 -2.77 -4.36 22.19
C TRP A 287 -1.87 -3.35 21.45
N VAL A 288 -0.56 -3.54 21.51
CA VAL A 288 0.39 -2.69 20.77
C VAL A 288 0.20 -2.86 19.25
N ALA A 289 0.02 -4.09 18.78
CA ALA A 289 -0.27 -4.37 17.38
C ALA A 289 -1.60 -3.76 16.92
N LEU A 290 -2.64 -3.81 17.77
CA LEU A 290 -3.92 -3.16 17.51
C LEU A 290 -3.78 -1.64 17.42
N ALA A 291 -3.09 -1.01 18.37
CA ALA A 291 -2.86 0.44 18.36
C ALA A 291 -2.12 0.89 17.09
N LEU A 292 -1.06 0.15 16.71
CA LEU A 292 -0.33 0.41 15.47
C LEU A 292 -1.22 0.23 14.22
N SER A 293 -2.05 -0.82 14.19
CA SER A 293 -2.97 -1.06 13.08
C SER A 293 -4.02 0.05 12.95
N CYS A 294 -4.58 0.52 14.07
CA CYS A 294 -5.50 1.66 14.11
C CYS A 294 -4.80 2.93 13.60
N PHE A 295 -3.55 3.16 14.01
CA PHE A 295 -2.78 4.31 13.53
C PHE A 295 -2.52 4.23 12.02
N VAL A 296 -2.11 3.07 11.49
CA VAL A 296 -1.87 2.87 10.05
C VAL A 296 -3.16 3.10 9.23
N ILE A 297 -4.33 2.74 9.76
CA ILE A 297 -5.62 2.99 9.10
C ILE A 297 -5.98 4.48 9.15
N LEU A 298 -5.65 5.16 10.25
CA LEU A 298 -5.88 6.59 10.42
C LEU A 298 -4.92 7.42 9.56
N ALA A 299 -3.71 6.95 9.38
CA ALA A 299 -2.65 7.59 8.58
C ALA A 299 -2.91 7.44 7.08
N ARG A 300 -2.43 8.42 6.28
CA ARG A 300 -2.57 8.47 4.81
C ARG A 300 -1.26 8.22 4.10
#